data_f1657ea24d4293de51ac933f001f1332
#
_entry.id   f1657ea24d4293de51ac933f001f1332
#
_cell.length_a   1.000
_cell.length_b   1.000
_cell.length_c   1.000
_cell.angle_alpha   90.00
_cell.angle_beta   90.00
_cell.angle_gamma   90.00
#
_symmetry.space_group_name_H-M   'P 1'
#
loop_
_entity.id
_entity.type
_entity.pdbx_description
1 polymer ?
#
loop_
_entity_poly.entity_id
_entity_poly.type
_entity_poly.pdbx_seq_one_letter_code
_entity_poly.pdbx_strand_id
1 'polypeptide(L)'
;MANRYWKKALTVLVLGAFVIMGLSSLALAQQAQWMMDAHKMMEDGWKMYNDGQRMVIQGKEMNDQVAVQAGFQDKMVQGDKVIQDGRNTATQGATLFAQGEKTFTDNLTNPSVAQKGLKMMMDGFHMTTDGSDMMAKGVTMNNQVAQAAGATEKFTQGNQVINTGQDTMANGAKLFLQGETIVLKNQQ
;
A
#
# COMPACT_ATOMS: atom_id res chain seq x y z
N MET A 1 31.89 36.33 -48.62
CA MET A 1 30.48 36.00 -48.34
C MET A 1 30.27 34.76 -47.48
N ALA A 2 31.20 33.82 -47.37
CA ALA A 2 31.05 32.57 -46.56
C ALA A 2 30.91 32.78 -45.04
N ASN A 3 31.50 33.84 -44.46
CA ASN A 3 31.59 34.04 -43.01
C ASN A 3 30.24 34.42 -42.32
N ARG A 4 29.24 34.85 -43.11
CA ARG A 4 27.92 35.25 -42.57
C ARG A 4 26.95 34.08 -42.38
N TYR A 5 27.12 33.00 -43.15
CA TYR A 5 26.30 31.79 -43.05
C TYR A 5 26.74 30.90 -41.89
N TRP A 6 28.04 30.80 -41.63
CA TRP A 6 28.58 30.04 -40.51
C TRP A 6 28.15 30.58 -39.14
N LYS A 7 28.11 31.94 -39.00
CA LYS A 7 27.63 32.55 -37.74
C LYS A 7 26.14 32.27 -37.48
N LYS A 8 25.30 32.29 -38.52
CA LYS A 8 23.88 31.98 -38.37
C LYS A 8 23.65 30.48 -38.08
N ALA A 9 24.40 29.58 -38.71
CA ALA A 9 24.34 28.16 -38.47
C ALA A 9 24.77 27.81 -37.03
N LEU A 10 25.82 28.44 -36.53
CA LEU A 10 26.31 28.25 -35.16
C LEU A 10 25.30 28.74 -34.13
N THR A 11 24.65 29.91 -34.38
CA THR A 11 23.62 30.46 -33.48
C THR A 11 22.39 29.57 -33.42
N VAL A 12 21.94 28.99 -34.52
CA VAL A 12 20.80 28.05 -34.55
C VAL A 12 21.15 26.74 -33.83
N LEU A 13 22.38 26.23 -33.98
CA LEU A 13 22.85 25.02 -33.32
C LEU A 13 22.96 25.19 -31.80
N VAL A 14 23.46 26.34 -31.33
CA VAL A 14 23.58 26.65 -29.91
C VAL A 14 22.18 26.87 -29.28
N LEU A 15 21.30 27.60 -29.95
CA LEU A 15 19.91 27.77 -29.49
C LEU A 15 19.14 26.43 -29.47
N GLY A 16 19.33 25.57 -30.48
CA GLY A 16 18.77 24.24 -30.52
C GLY A 16 19.25 23.36 -29.37
N ALA A 17 20.54 23.39 -29.05
CA ALA A 17 21.12 22.65 -27.92
C ALA A 17 20.59 23.14 -26.56
N PHE A 18 20.39 24.44 -26.36
CA PHE A 18 19.80 25.00 -25.13
C PHE A 18 18.33 24.65 -24.97
N VAL A 19 17.55 24.61 -26.06
CA VAL A 19 16.15 24.20 -26.04
C VAL A 19 16.05 22.70 -25.70
N ILE A 20 16.88 21.85 -26.29
CA ILE A 20 16.87 20.39 -26.01
C ILE A 20 17.30 20.11 -24.57
N MET A 21 18.34 20.80 -24.05
CA MET A 21 18.76 20.66 -22.65
C MET A 21 17.71 21.20 -21.68
N GLY A 22 17.02 22.29 -22.00
CA GLY A 22 15.94 22.85 -21.20
C GLY A 22 14.70 21.93 -21.15
N LEU A 23 14.33 21.33 -22.29
CA LEU A 23 13.21 20.38 -22.36
C LEU A 23 13.54 19.08 -21.62
N SER A 24 14.78 18.60 -21.70
CA SER A 24 15.22 17.40 -20.98
C SER A 24 15.19 17.60 -19.46
N SER A 25 15.60 18.78 -18.98
CA SER A 25 15.58 19.11 -17.54
C SER A 25 14.15 19.27 -17.00
N LEU A 26 13.25 19.85 -17.79
CA LEU A 26 11.82 19.95 -17.45
C LEU A 26 11.14 18.59 -17.39
N ALA A 27 11.40 17.72 -18.36
CA ALA A 27 10.85 16.37 -18.39
C ALA A 27 11.34 15.53 -17.20
N LEU A 28 12.62 15.60 -16.85
CA LEU A 28 13.19 14.94 -15.69
C LEU A 28 12.61 15.48 -14.36
N ALA A 29 12.43 16.79 -14.26
CA ALA A 29 11.82 17.40 -13.08
C ALA A 29 10.36 16.98 -12.94
N GLN A 30 9.61 16.94 -14.02
CA GLN A 30 8.22 16.49 -14.03
C GLN A 30 8.12 15.00 -13.68
N GLN A 31 9.04 14.17 -14.19
CA GLN A 31 9.13 12.76 -13.86
C GLN A 31 9.43 12.54 -12.37
N ALA A 32 10.36 13.28 -11.79
CA ALA A 32 10.65 13.22 -10.37
C ALA A 32 9.43 13.63 -9.52
N GLN A 33 8.71 14.67 -9.94
CA GLN A 33 7.57 15.18 -9.18
C GLN A 33 6.44 14.16 -9.06
N TRP A 34 5.98 13.56 -10.16
CA TRP A 34 4.87 12.60 -10.07
C TRP A 34 5.25 11.35 -9.28
N MET A 35 6.52 10.91 -9.35
CA MET A 35 7.00 9.79 -8.54
C MET A 35 6.96 10.10 -7.04
N MET A 36 7.34 11.31 -6.64
CA MET A 36 7.28 11.76 -5.25
C MET A 36 5.83 11.88 -4.77
N ASP A 37 4.95 12.43 -5.60
CA ASP A 37 3.53 12.58 -5.27
C ASP A 37 2.85 11.19 -5.12
N ALA A 38 3.13 10.27 -6.03
CA ALA A 38 2.64 8.89 -5.97
C ALA A 38 3.17 8.18 -4.72
N HIS A 39 4.49 8.25 -4.47
CA HIS A 39 5.11 7.65 -3.29
C HIS A 39 4.46 8.14 -2.00
N LYS A 40 4.29 9.46 -1.85
CA LYS A 40 3.68 10.04 -0.66
C LYS A 40 2.26 9.51 -0.44
N MET A 41 1.43 9.47 -1.48
CA MET A 41 0.06 8.96 -1.36
C MET A 41 0.05 7.47 -1.01
N MET A 42 0.96 6.67 -1.60
CA MET A 42 1.10 5.25 -1.30
C MET A 42 1.57 5.04 0.14
N GLU A 43 2.52 5.83 0.63
CA GLU A 43 3.02 5.77 2.00
C GLU A 43 1.93 6.16 3.02
N ASP A 44 1.22 7.27 2.78
CA ASP A 44 0.14 7.74 3.66
C ASP A 44 -1.01 6.72 3.70
N GLY A 45 -1.39 6.18 2.53
CA GLY A 45 -2.39 5.12 2.42
C GLY A 45 -1.97 3.84 3.13
N TRP A 46 -0.71 3.44 3.00
CA TRP A 46 -0.13 2.31 3.69
C TRP A 46 -0.16 2.44 5.21
N LYS A 47 0.22 3.61 5.75
CA LYS A 47 0.16 3.89 7.19
C LYS A 47 -1.26 3.73 7.72
N MET A 48 -2.23 4.36 7.05
CA MET A 48 -3.64 4.28 7.42
C MET A 48 -4.16 2.83 7.34
N TYR A 49 -3.77 2.08 6.33
CA TYR A 49 -4.12 0.67 6.17
C TYR A 49 -3.59 -0.18 7.34
N ASN A 50 -2.33 -0.02 7.71
CA ASN A 50 -1.72 -0.72 8.84
C ASN A 50 -2.36 -0.35 10.18
N ASP A 51 -2.78 0.90 10.37
CA ASP A 51 -3.48 1.32 11.59
C ASP A 51 -4.81 0.57 11.70
N GLY A 52 -5.57 0.50 10.61
CA GLY A 52 -6.81 -0.28 10.56
C GLY A 52 -6.58 -1.78 10.80
N GLN A 53 -5.53 -2.36 10.23
CA GLN A 53 -5.18 -3.76 10.46
C GLN A 53 -4.88 -4.06 11.94
N ARG A 54 -4.16 -3.15 12.63
CA ARG A 54 -3.92 -3.27 14.07
C ARG A 54 -5.22 -3.26 14.87
N MET A 55 -6.20 -2.42 14.48
CA MET A 55 -7.51 -2.40 15.13
C MET A 55 -8.27 -3.71 14.91
N VAL A 56 -8.23 -4.29 13.72
CA VAL A 56 -8.84 -5.63 13.46
C VAL A 56 -8.22 -6.69 14.37
N ILE A 57 -6.90 -6.70 14.53
CA ILE A 57 -6.21 -7.62 15.42
C ILE A 57 -6.64 -7.41 16.87
N GLN A 58 -6.68 -6.16 17.33
CA GLN A 58 -7.12 -5.83 18.69
C GLN A 58 -8.56 -6.28 18.96
N GLY A 59 -9.47 -6.02 18.04
CA GLY A 59 -10.87 -6.47 18.19
C GLY A 59 -11.00 -7.98 18.20
N LYS A 60 -10.16 -8.70 17.40
CA LYS A 60 -10.08 -10.17 17.47
C LYS A 60 -9.61 -10.65 18.84
N GLU A 61 -8.57 -10.05 19.40
CA GLU A 61 -8.06 -10.43 20.73
C GLU A 61 -9.11 -10.22 21.82
N MET A 62 -9.92 -9.17 21.72
CA MET A 62 -11.07 -8.98 22.62
C MET A 62 -12.09 -10.13 22.48
N ASN A 63 -12.41 -10.55 21.26
CA ASN A 63 -13.31 -11.67 21.01
C ASN A 63 -12.74 -13.01 21.51
N ASP A 64 -11.43 -13.23 21.38
CA ASP A 64 -10.76 -14.42 21.90
C ASP A 64 -10.88 -14.53 23.43
N GLN A 65 -10.68 -13.41 24.15
CA GLN A 65 -10.85 -13.38 25.59
C GLN A 65 -12.27 -13.76 26.00
N VAL A 66 -13.28 -13.27 25.27
CA VAL A 66 -14.68 -13.64 25.49
C VAL A 66 -14.90 -15.13 25.21
N ALA A 67 -14.32 -15.67 24.14
CA ALA A 67 -14.45 -17.08 23.79
C ALA A 67 -13.85 -18.01 24.85
N VAL A 68 -12.69 -17.63 25.43
CA VAL A 68 -12.07 -18.32 26.56
C VAL A 68 -12.98 -18.32 27.79
N GLN A 69 -13.49 -17.15 28.18
CA GLN A 69 -14.37 -17.00 29.34
C GLN A 69 -15.70 -17.75 29.17
N ALA A 70 -16.18 -17.85 27.95
CA ALA A 70 -17.44 -18.56 27.65
C ALA A 70 -17.25 -20.07 27.32
N GLY A 71 -16.01 -20.56 27.27
CA GLY A 71 -15.70 -21.99 27.14
C GLY A 71 -15.90 -22.55 25.71
N PHE A 72 -15.78 -21.74 24.65
CA PHE A 72 -15.95 -22.25 23.28
C PHE A 72 -14.74 -21.92 22.36
N GLN A 73 -13.61 -21.51 22.92
CA GLN A 73 -12.38 -21.19 22.15
C GLN A 73 -11.94 -22.35 21.26
N ASP A 74 -12.04 -23.58 21.74
CA ASP A 74 -11.64 -24.78 20.97
C ASP A 74 -12.43 -24.95 19.67
N LYS A 75 -13.58 -24.31 19.53
CA LYS A 75 -14.38 -24.32 18.31
C LYS A 75 -13.96 -23.28 17.29
N MET A 76 -13.09 -22.32 17.68
CA MET A 76 -12.61 -21.24 16.81
C MET A 76 -11.32 -21.60 16.04
N VAL A 77 -10.73 -22.76 16.30
CA VAL A 77 -9.42 -23.19 15.74
C VAL A 77 -9.31 -23.01 14.22
N GLN A 78 -10.40 -23.29 13.49
CA GLN A 78 -10.39 -23.20 12.02
C GLN A 78 -10.35 -21.75 11.55
N GLY A 79 -11.13 -20.86 12.16
CA GLY A 79 -11.09 -19.42 11.88
C GLY A 79 -9.75 -18.81 12.29
N ASP A 80 -9.20 -19.20 13.43
CA ASP A 80 -7.89 -18.75 13.91
C ASP A 80 -6.76 -19.15 12.98
N LYS A 81 -6.82 -20.35 12.41
CA LYS A 81 -5.85 -20.80 11.40
C LYS A 81 -5.90 -19.91 10.16
N VAL A 82 -7.09 -19.61 9.65
CA VAL A 82 -7.25 -18.72 8.47
C VAL A 82 -6.74 -17.31 8.79
N ILE A 83 -6.98 -16.79 9.99
CA ILE A 83 -6.44 -15.51 10.45
C ILE A 83 -4.90 -15.55 10.49
N GLN A 84 -4.31 -16.62 11.01
CA GLN A 84 -2.86 -16.76 11.09
C GLN A 84 -2.22 -16.85 9.71
N ASP A 85 -2.81 -17.60 8.79
CA ASP A 85 -2.36 -17.71 7.39
C ASP A 85 -2.43 -16.33 6.70
N GLY A 86 -3.51 -15.59 6.94
CA GLY A 86 -3.68 -14.21 6.47
C GLY A 86 -2.62 -13.25 7.04
N ARG A 87 -2.31 -13.34 8.34
CA ARG A 87 -1.24 -12.57 8.98
C ARG A 87 0.12 -12.83 8.33
N ASN A 88 0.43 -14.10 8.06
CA ASN A 88 1.68 -14.47 7.41
C ASN A 88 1.79 -13.85 6.02
N THR A 89 0.73 -13.93 5.22
CA THR A 89 0.67 -13.31 3.89
C THR A 89 0.81 -11.79 3.97
N ALA A 90 0.09 -11.13 4.87
CA ALA A 90 0.19 -9.69 5.08
C ALA A 90 1.60 -9.25 5.51
N THR A 91 2.27 -10.04 6.36
CA THR A 91 3.65 -9.75 6.80
C THR A 91 4.65 -9.84 5.65
N GLN A 92 4.48 -10.82 4.74
CA GLN A 92 5.30 -10.92 3.54
C GLN A 92 5.09 -9.72 2.62
N GLY A 93 3.84 -9.29 2.43
CA GLY A 93 3.50 -8.08 1.69
C GLY A 93 4.12 -6.83 2.30
N ALA A 94 4.04 -6.68 3.63
CA ALA A 94 4.66 -5.56 4.35
C ALA A 94 6.19 -5.52 4.17
N THR A 95 6.83 -6.69 4.15
CA THR A 95 8.28 -6.79 3.91
C THR A 95 8.63 -6.33 2.49
N LEU A 96 7.85 -6.77 1.49
CA LEU A 96 8.05 -6.36 0.10
C LEU A 96 7.80 -4.86 -0.08
N PHE A 97 6.78 -4.30 0.57
CA PHE A 97 6.51 -2.86 0.58
C PHE A 97 7.72 -2.08 1.12
N ALA A 98 8.25 -2.45 2.28
CA ALA A 98 9.40 -1.79 2.90
C ALA A 98 10.67 -1.89 2.03
N GLN A 99 10.89 -3.01 1.34
CA GLN A 99 11.99 -3.14 0.38
C GLN A 99 11.79 -2.22 -0.83
N GLY A 100 10.56 -2.09 -1.30
CA GLY A 100 10.18 -1.18 -2.38
C GLY A 100 10.41 0.29 -2.00
N GLU A 101 9.96 0.68 -0.81
CA GLU A 101 10.17 2.03 -0.24
C GLU A 101 11.65 2.38 -0.15
N LYS A 102 12.47 1.46 0.40
CA LYS A 102 13.92 1.64 0.47
C LYS A 102 14.52 1.75 -0.94
N THR A 103 14.11 0.91 -1.88
CA THR A 103 14.60 0.95 -3.27
C THR A 103 14.25 2.29 -3.92
N PHE A 104 13.05 2.81 -3.68
CA PHE A 104 12.63 4.11 -4.19
C PHE A 104 13.47 5.24 -3.59
N THR A 105 13.55 5.33 -2.27
CA THR A 105 14.21 6.44 -1.56
C THR A 105 15.71 6.49 -1.80
N ASP A 106 16.38 5.35 -1.88
CA ASP A 106 17.83 5.28 -2.12
C ASP A 106 18.20 5.60 -3.58
N ASN A 107 17.24 5.62 -4.51
CA ASN A 107 17.51 5.74 -5.95
C ASN A 107 16.74 6.88 -6.63
N LEU A 108 16.42 7.95 -5.93
CA LEU A 108 15.68 9.11 -6.47
C LEU A 108 16.35 9.75 -7.70
N THR A 109 17.69 9.67 -7.80
CA THR A 109 18.45 10.17 -8.94
C THR A 109 18.47 9.20 -10.13
N ASN A 110 17.95 7.97 -9.98
CA ASN A 110 17.85 6.97 -11.03
C ASN A 110 16.37 6.58 -11.24
N PRO A 111 15.66 7.28 -12.13
CA PRO A 111 14.21 7.08 -12.30
C PRO A 111 13.80 5.65 -12.59
N SER A 112 14.59 4.90 -13.36
CA SER A 112 14.29 3.50 -13.69
C SER A 112 14.32 2.59 -12.46
N VAL A 113 15.25 2.81 -11.52
CA VAL A 113 15.34 2.04 -10.27
C VAL A 113 14.28 2.51 -9.29
N ALA A 114 14.03 3.82 -9.19
CA ALA A 114 12.96 4.37 -8.36
C ALA A 114 11.58 3.82 -8.76
N GLN A 115 11.27 3.72 -10.06
CA GLN A 115 10.04 3.10 -10.54
C GLN A 115 9.89 1.62 -10.14
N LYS A 116 11.00 0.86 -10.13
CA LYS A 116 10.98 -0.53 -9.61
C LYS A 116 10.63 -0.54 -8.12
N GLY A 117 11.12 0.41 -7.35
CA GLY A 117 10.76 0.58 -5.95
C GLY A 117 9.25 0.81 -5.78
N LEU A 118 8.67 1.74 -6.53
CA LEU A 118 7.22 1.98 -6.52
C LEU A 118 6.43 0.72 -6.89
N LYS A 119 6.87 -0.03 -7.91
CA LYS A 119 6.23 -1.29 -8.27
C LYS A 119 6.27 -2.32 -7.13
N MET A 120 7.41 -2.46 -6.45
CA MET A 120 7.52 -3.35 -5.29
C MET A 120 6.59 -2.92 -4.14
N MET A 121 6.41 -1.61 -3.92
CA MET A 121 5.44 -1.10 -2.95
C MET A 121 4.01 -1.50 -3.34
N MET A 122 3.63 -1.38 -4.62
CA MET A 122 2.32 -1.80 -5.12
C MET A 122 2.10 -3.31 -4.93
N ASP A 123 3.05 -4.14 -5.37
CA ASP A 123 2.98 -5.59 -5.23
C ASP A 123 2.89 -6.00 -3.74
N GLY A 124 3.66 -5.34 -2.86
CA GLY A 124 3.62 -5.54 -1.41
C GLY A 124 2.28 -5.15 -0.78
N PHE A 125 1.70 -4.04 -1.22
CA PHE A 125 0.37 -3.61 -0.75
C PHE A 125 -0.71 -4.61 -1.15
N HIS A 126 -0.75 -5.04 -2.41
CA HIS A 126 -1.73 -6.04 -2.87
C HIS A 126 -1.61 -7.35 -2.09
N MET A 127 -0.39 -7.83 -1.85
CA MET A 127 -0.17 -9.02 -1.03
C MET A 127 -0.64 -8.83 0.42
N THR A 128 -0.50 -7.63 0.98
CA THR A 128 -1.01 -7.31 2.32
C THR A 128 -2.54 -7.27 2.34
N THR A 129 -3.19 -6.73 1.30
CA THR A 129 -4.66 -6.74 1.20
C THR A 129 -5.21 -8.16 1.08
N ASP A 130 -4.57 -9.02 0.29
CA ASP A 130 -4.95 -10.44 0.20
C ASP A 130 -4.88 -11.14 1.56
N GLY A 131 -3.82 -10.90 2.33
CA GLY A 131 -3.69 -11.42 3.69
C GLY A 131 -4.78 -10.89 4.63
N SER A 132 -5.14 -9.61 4.50
CA SER A 132 -6.21 -9.01 5.32
C SER A 132 -7.59 -9.57 4.97
N ASP A 133 -7.85 -9.85 3.70
CA ASP A 133 -9.09 -10.52 3.28
C ASP A 133 -9.20 -11.93 3.86
N MET A 134 -8.08 -12.66 3.94
CA MET A 134 -8.03 -13.94 4.64
C MET A 134 -8.35 -13.78 6.13
N MET A 135 -7.77 -12.78 6.80
CA MET A 135 -8.09 -12.50 8.21
C MET A 135 -9.57 -12.18 8.40
N ALA A 136 -10.18 -11.38 7.54
CA ALA A 136 -11.60 -11.05 7.59
C ALA A 136 -12.50 -12.31 7.45
N LYS A 137 -12.12 -13.25 6.56
CA LYS A 137 -12.79 -14.56 6.44
C LYS A 137 -12.71 -15.36 7.74
N GLY A 138 -11.53 -15.44 8.36
CA GLY A 138 -11.34 -16.13 9.62
C GLY A 138 -12.14 -15.50 10.77
N VAL A 139 -12.21 -14.17 10.85
CA VAL A 139 -13.07 -13.45 11.80
C VAL A 139 -14.55 -13.80 11.58
N THR A 140 -14.99 -13.87 10.33
CA THR A 140 -16.37 -14.27 10.00
C THR A 140 -16.66 -15.69 10.49
N MET A 141 -15.73 -16.64 10.30
CA MET A 141 -15.87 -18.02 10.81
C MET A 141 -15.98 -18.03 12.33
N ASN A 142 -15.16 -17.25 13.05
CA ASN A 142 -15.22 -17.16 14.51
C ASN A 142 -16.53 -16.54 15.00
N ASN A 143 -17.08 -15.54 14.31
CA ASN A 143 -18.38 -14.96 14.62
C ASN A 143 -19.53 -15.97 14.43
N GLN A 144 -19.45 -16.86 13.43
CA GLN A 144 -20.42 -17.95 13.26
C GLN A 144 -20.37 -18.94 14.43
N VAL A 145 -19.16 -19.24 14.93
CA VAL A 145 -18.99 -20.08 16.14
C VAL A 145 -19.61 -19.39 17.36
N ALA A 146 -19.37 -18.09 17.55
CA ALA A 146 -19.96 -17.32 18.64
C ALA A 146 -21.48 -17.29 18.56
N GLN A 147 -22.03 -17.15 17.35
CA GLN A 147 -23.49 -17.23 17.12
C GLN A 147 -24.05 -18.59 17.50
N ALA A 148 -23.43 -19.68 17.07
CA ALA A 148 -23.83 -21.04 17.40
C ALA A 148 -23.74 -21.33 18.91
N ALA A 149 -22.83 -20.66 19.61
CA ALA A 149 -22.68 -20.74 21.08
C ALA A 149 -23.61 -19.80 21.86
N GLY A 150 -24.45 -19.00 21.19
CA GLY A 150 -25.33 -18.01 21.84
C GLY A 150 -24.58 -16.84 22.46
N ALA A 151 -23.36 -16.54 21.99
CA ALA A 151 -22.44 -15.54 22.53
C ALA A 151 -22.30 -14.28 21.68
N THR A 152 -23.15 -14.07 20.69
CA THR A 152 -23.06 -12.95 19.75
C THR A 152 -22.99 -11.58 20.44
N GLU A 153 -23.85 -11.38 21.47
CA GLU A 153 -23.86 -10.10 22.20
C GLU A 153 -22.53 -9.81 22.92
N LYS A 154 -21.84 -10.87 23.38
CA LYS A 154 -20.54 -10.74 24.05
C LYS A 154 -19.42 -10.33 23.10
N PHE A 155 -19.55 -10.57 21.80
CA PHE A 155 -18.60 -10.17 20.76
C PHE A 155 -18.82 -8.73 20.24
N THR A 156 -19.88 -8.05 20.69
CA THR A 156 -20.28 -6.73 20.15
C THR A 156 -19.13 -5.74 20.20
N GLN A 157 -18.43 -5.64 21.32
CA GLN A 157 -17.35 -4.68 21.51
C GLN A 157 -16.14 -4.98 20.61
N GLY A 158 -15.68 -6.22 20.56
CA GLY A 158 -14.59 -6.63 19.67
C GLY A 158 -14.96 -6.45 18.20
N ASN A 159 -16.18 -6.80 17.81
CA ASN A 159 -16.67 -6.61 16.44
C ASN A 159 -16.78 -5.12 16.07
N GLN A 160 -17.12 -4.23 16.99
CA GLN A 160 -17.12 -2.79 16.74
C GLN A 160 -15.70 -2.28 16.44
N VAL A 161 -14.69 -2.72 17.17
CA VAL A 161 -13.29 -2.38 16.92
C VAL A 161 -12.83 -2.95 15.57
N ILE A 162 -13.21 -4.20 15.24
CA ILE A 162 -12.91 -4.81 13.93
C ILE A 162 -13.52 -3.99 12.79
N ASN A 163 -14.80 -3.62 12.88
CA ASN A 163 -15.46 -2.84 11.83
C ASN A 163 -14.80 -1.47 11.64
N THR A 164 -14.47 -0.76 12.73
CA THR A 164 -13.75 0.51 12.65
C THR A 164 -12.36 0.33 11.99
N GLY A 165 -11.68 -0.77 12.29
CA GLY A 165 -10.41 -1.13 11.65
C GLY A 165 -10.58 -1.37 10.16
N GLN A 166 -11.61 -2.11 9.75
CA GLN A 166 -11.90 -2.36 8.33
C GLN A 166 -12.23 -1.07 7.56
N ASP A 167 -13.00 -0.16 8.15
CA ASP A 167 -13.28 1.15 7.54
C ASP A 167 -11.99 1.97 7.38
N THR A 168 -11.11 1.92 8.37
CA THR A 168 -9.80 2.60 8.31
C THR A 168 -8.92 2.01 7.23
N MET A 169 -8.88 0.67 7.11
CA MET A 169 -8.18 -0.02 6.02
C MET A 169 -8.73 0.36 4.65
N ALA A 170 -10.05 0.42 4.48
CA ALA A 170 -10.69 0.81 3.23
C ALA A 170 -10.31 2.24 2.81
N ASN A 171 -10.25 3.18 3.74
CA ASN A 171 -9.81 4.54 3.49
C ASN A 171 -8.32 4.60 3.12
N GLY A 172 -7.47 3.85 3.81
CA GLY A 172 -6.05 3.71 3.48
C GLY A 172 -5.83 3.10 2.09
N ALA A 173 -6.56 2.04 1.76
CA ALA A 173 -6.52 1.41 0.45
C ALA A 173 -6.92 2.39 -0.67
N LYS A 174 -7.96 3.18 -0.47
CA LYS A 174 -8.39 4.20 -1.44
C LYS A 174 -7.28 5.22 -1.71
N LEU A 175 -6.62 5.70 -0.66
CA LEU A 175 -5.52 6.66 -0.80
C LEU A 175 -4.32 6.02 -1.50
N PHE A 176 -3.97 4.78 -1.14
CA PHE A 176 -2.90 4.03 -1.81
C PHE A 176 -3.16 3.87 -3.32
N LEU A 177 -4.37 3.44 -3.70
CA LEU A 177 -4.76 3.24 -5.10
C LEU A 177 -4.78 4.54 -5.91
N GLN A 178 -4.97 5.70 -5.28
CA GLN A 178 -4.78 6.99 -5.96
C GLN A 178 -3.32 7.19 -6.33
N GLY A 179 -2.37 6.90 -5.44
CA GLY A 179 -0.93 6.93 -5.74
C GLY A 179 -0.55 5.94 -6.83
N GLU A 180 -1.03 4.70 -6.75
CA GLU A 180 -0.84 3.68 -7.80
C GLU A 180 -1.35 4.16 -9.16
N THR A 181 -2.51 4.81 -9.21
CA THR A 181 -3.07 5.37 -10.44
C THR A 181 -2.13 6.41 -11.08
N ILE A 182 -1.45 7.23 -10.27
CA ILE A 182 -0.45 8.18 -10.77
C ILE A 182 0.72 7.43 -11.41
N VAL A 183 1.22 6.36 -10.75
CA VAL A 183 2.30 5.53 -11.29
C VAL A 183 1.91 4.94 -12.64
N LEU A 184 0.75 4.28 -12.72
CA LEU A 184 0.29 3.58 -13.93
C LEU A 184 0.06 4.53 -15.12
N LYS A 185 -0.45 5.74 -14.88
CA LYS A 185 -0.67 6.75 -15.93
C LYS A 185 0.63 7.31 -16.51
N ASN A 186 1.71 7.31 -15.75
CA ASN A 186 2.99 7.90 -16.18
C ASN A 186 4.02 6.87 -16.64
N GLN A 187 3.64 5.58 -16.67
CA GLN A 187 4.46 4.50 -17.23
C GLN A 187 4.12 4.17 -18.70
N GLN A 188 3.06 4.78 -19.24
CA GLN A 188 2.65 4.65 -20.66
C GLN A 188 3.35 5.71 -21.52
#